data_005624f5616b174b3c5a4f5979626d1f
#
_entry.id   005624f5616b174b3c5a4f5979626d1f
#
_cell.length_a   1.000
_cell.length_b   1.000
_cell.length_c   1.000
_cell.angle_alpha   90.00
_cell.angle_beta   90.00
_cell.angle_gamma   90.00
#
_symmetry.space_group_name_H-M   'P 1'
#
loop_
_entity.id
_entity.type
_entity.pdbx_description
1 polymer ?
#
loop_
_entity_poly.entity_id
_entity_poly.type
_entity_poly.pdbx_seq_one_letter_code
_entity_poly.pdbx_strand_id
1 'polypeptide(L)'
;MSLQMVLKDNTAIDIVESGLSGHIVMQCADQAEFDAIWTKLSSSAVEEYTIVKNGDTVQTVAGASLSGTQTLVNNDGTLTGHFYIDGDILAEDAEYATAGRILMGEEE
;
A
#
# COMPACT_ATOMS: atom_id res chain seq x y z
N MET A 1 2.92 -15.34 3.55
CA MET A 1 2.69 -14.16 4.40
C MET A 1 1.60 -13.31 3.78
N SER A 2 0.61 -12.90 4.58
CA SER A 2 -0.51 -12.08 4.11
C SER A 2 -0.27 -10.62 4.46
N LEU A 3 -0.37 -9.76 3.48
CA LEU A 3 -0.24 -8.32 3.67
C LEU A 3 -1.39 -7.65 2.92
N GLN A 4 -2.16 -6.84 3.62
CA GLN A 4 -3.34 -6.19 3.07
C GLN A 4 -3.40 -4.72 3.43
N MET A 5 -3.96 -3.92 2.54
CA MET A 5 -4.32 -2.53 2.79
C MET A 5 -5.85 -2.47 2.95
N VAL A 6 -6.31 -2.03 4.10
CA VAL A 6 -7.75 -1.92 4.38
C VAL A 6 -8.15 -0.45 4.38
N LEU A 7 -9.04 -0.09 3.47
CA LEU A 7 -9.45 1.30 3.24
C LEU A 7 -10.56 1.72 4.20
N LYS A 8 -10.86 3.01 4.22
CA LYS A 8 -11.87 3.62 5.08
C LYS A 8 -13.25 2.96 4.96
N ASP A 9 -13.60 2.48 3.78
CA ASP A 9 -14.88 1.80 3.52
C ASP A 9 -14.81 0.29 3.75
N ASN A 10 -13.76 -0.20 4.41
CA ASN A 10 -13.49 -1.60 4.70
C ASN A 10 -13.12 -2.46 3.48
N THR A 11 -12.80 -1.85 2.35
CA THR A 11 -12.27 -2.58 1.20
C THR A 11 -10.87 -3.07 1.55
N ALA A 12 -10.64 -4.37 1.46
CA ALA A 12 -9.32 -4.98 1.69
C ALA A 12 -8.67 -5.29 0.35
N ILE A 13 -7.43 -4.85 0.18
CA ILE A 13 -6.66 -5.05 -1.05
C ILE A 13 -5.38 -5.80 -0.68
N ASP A 14 -5.14 -6.92 -1.35
CA ASP A 14 -3.91 -7.68 -1.16
C ASP A 14 -2.75 -6.88 -1.76
N ILE A 15 -1.69 -6.71 -0.98
CA ILE A 15 -0.50 -6.01 -1.43
C ILE A 15 0.73 -6.90 -1.27
N VAL A 16 1.75 -6.62 -2.05
CA VAL A 16 3.00 -7.38 -2.03
C VAL A 16 3.96 -6.77 -1.02
N GLU A 17 3.98 -5.44 -0.96
CA GLU A 17 4.95 -4.71 -0.17
C GLU A 17 4.38 -3.34 0.22
N SER A 18 4.75 -2.88 1.40
CA SER A 18 4.43 -1.53 1.87
C SER A 18 5.70 -0.93 2.45
N GLY A 19 6.19 0.11 1.81
CA GLY A 19 7.37 0.83 2.27
C GLY A 19 7.03 1.96 3.22
N LEU A 20 8.05 2.62 3.74
CA LEU A 20 7.88 3.87 4.47
C LEU A 20 7.32 4.93 3.51
N SER A 21 6.68 5.95 4.03
CA SER A 21 6.16 7.06 3.22
C SER A 21 5.04 6.69 2.25
N GLY A 22 4.30 5.62 2.54
CA GLY A 22 3.11 5.28 1.77
C GLY A 22 3.33 4.69 0.40
N HIS A 23 4.49 4.07 0.16
CA HIS A 23 4.75 3.36 -1.09
C HIS A 23 4.14 1.95 -1.00
N ILE A 24 3.10 1.71 -1.78
CA ILE A 24 2.36 0.44 -1.79
C ILE A 24 2.61 -0.26 -3.13
N VAL A 25 2.96 -1.55 -3.07
CA VAL A 25 3.20 -2.37 -4.26
C VAL A 25 2.19 -3.51 -4.31
N MET A 26 1.56 -3.71 -5.44
CA MET A 26 0.61 -4.80 -5.60
C MET A 26 0.70 -5.43 -6.98
N GLN A 27 0.28 -6.70 -7.07
CA GLN A 27 0.21 -7.43 -8.33
C GLN A 27 -1.21 -7.35 -8.88
N CYS A 28 -1.32 -7.01 -10.15
CA CYS A 28 -2.60 -6.95 -10.85
C CYS A 28 -2.59 -7.98 -11.98
N ALA A 29 -3.71 -8.68 -12.15
CA ALA A 29 -3.82 -9.70 -13.19
C ALA A 29 -3.79 -9.08 -14.60
N ASP A 30 -4.35 -7.87 -14.74
CA ASP A 30 -4.43 -7.17 -16.01
C ASP A 30 -4.64 -5.66 -15.78
N GLN A 31 -4.73 -4.91 -16.87
CA GLN A 31 -4.93 -3.46 -16.83
C GLN A 31 -6.26 -3.09 -16.19
N ALA A 32 -7.30 -3.87 -16.42
CA ALA A 32 -8.62 -3.59 -15.84
C ALA A 32 -8.58 -3.63 -14.32
N GLU A 33 -7.86 -4.59 -13.73
CA GLU A 33 -7.69 -4.68 -12.29
C GLU A 33 -6.89 -3.50 -11.76
N PHE A 34 -5.81 -3.12 -12.44
CA PHE A 34 -5.03 -1.95 -12.07
C PHE A 34 -5.90 -0.69 -12.07
N ASP A 35 -6.68 -0.49 -13.13
CA ASP A 35 -7.55 0.69 -13.25
C ASP A 35 -8.60 0.75 -12.16
N ALA A 36 -9.17 -0.40 -11.77
CA ALA A 36 -10.15 -0.48 -10.70
C ALA A 36 -9.53 -0.08 -9.35
N ILE A 37 -8.32 -0.56 -9.08
CA ILE A 37 -7.59 -0.21 -7.86
C ILE A 37 -7.21 1.28 -7.87
N TRP A 38 -6.71 1.78 -8.99
CA TRP A 38 -6.37 3.20 -9.15
C TRP A 38 -7.58 4.09 -8.87
N THR A 39 -8.74 3.75 -9.42
CA THR A 39 -9.98 4.49 -9.19
C THR A 39 -10.33 4.52 -7.71
N LYS A 40 -10.21 3.38 -7.04
CA LYS A 40 -10.50 3.26 -5.60
C LYS A 40 -9.56 4.11 -4.76
N LEU A 41 -8.26 4.04 -5.05
CA LEU A 41 -7.24 4.79 -4.32
C LEU A 41 -7.26 6.30 -4.64
N SER A 42 -7.85 6.68 -5.76
CA SER A 42 -8.04 8.09 -6.12
C SER A 42 -9.28 8.71 -5.46
N SER A 43 -10.09 7.89 -4.78
CA SER A 43 -11.30 8.34 -4.10
C SER A 43 -11.03 8.67 -2.64
N SER A 44 -12.05 9.17 -1.94
CA SER A 44 -11.96 9.46 -0.51
C SER A 44 -11.78 8.20 0.35
N ALA A 45 -11.95 7.02 -0.22
CA ALA A 45 -11.78 5.76 0.52
C ALA A 45 -10.35 5.58 1.04
N VAL A 46 -9.35 6.21 0.41
CA VAL A 46 -7.96 6.12 0.82
C VAL A 46 -7.60 7.10 1.95
N GLU A 47 -8.46 8.05 2.28
CA GLU A 47 -8.17 9.08 3.29
C GLU A 47 -7.74 8.49 4.64
N GLU A 48 -8.25 7.33 4.97
CA GLU A 48 -7.83 6.57 6.16
C GLU A 48 -7.66 5.12 5.75
N TYR A 49 -6.52 4.54 6.09
CA TYR A 49 -6.31 3.13 5.81
C TYR A 49 -5.41 2.50 6.86
N THR A 50 -5.45 1.17 6.92
CA THR A 50 -4.56 0.39 7.78
C THR A 50 -3.82 -0.62 6.92
N ILE A 51 -2.61 -0.96 7.36
CA ILE A 51 -1.85 -2.07 6.78
C ILE A 51 -1.96 -3.22 7.78
N VAL A 52 -2.39 -4.36 7.27
CA VAL A 52 -2.62 -5.57 8.06
C VAL A 52 -1.67 -6.66 7.59
N LYS A 53 -0.86 -7.19 8.49
CA LYS A 53 0.09 -8.26 8.22
C LYS A 53 -0.29 -9.48 9.02
N ASN A 54 -0.62 -10.57 8.33
CA ASN A 54 -1.04 -11.84 8.95
C ASN A 54 -2.18 -11.65 9.96
N GLY A 55 -3.13 -10.77 9.66
CA GLY A 55 -4.28 -10.51 10.51
C GLY A 55 -4.07 -9.44 11.58
N ASP A 56 -2.85 -8.92 11.72
CA ASP A 56 -2.54 -7.89 12.72
C ASP A 56 -2.33 -6.53 12.06
N THR A 57 -2.97 -5.50 12.60
CA THR A 57 -2.76 -4.13 12.12
C THR A 57 -1.36 -3.66 12.50
N VAL A 58 -0.54 -3.33 11.51
CA VAL A 58 0.85 -2.89 11.73
C VAL A 58 1.06 -1.41 11.42
N GLN A 59 0.13 -0.76 10.75
CA GLN A 59 0.21 0.67 10.47
C GLN A 59 -1.18 1.26 10.29
N THR A 60 -1.39 2.46 10.81
CA THR A 60 -2.63 3.23 10.62
C THR A 60 -2.27 4.60 10.09
N VAL A 61 -2.92 5.00 9.00
CA VAL A 61 -2.64 6.25 8.30
C VAL A 61 -3.93 7.05 8.12
N ALA A 62 -3.85 8.37 8.28
CA ALA A 62 -4.98 9.27 8.08
C ALA A 62 -4.55 10.50 7.25
N GLY A 63 -5.52 11.23 6.73
CA GLY A 63 -5.27 12.39 5.88
C GLY A 63 -4.59 12.00 4.57
N ALA A 64 -4.84 10.79 4.08
CA ALA A 64 -4.12 10.22 2.96
C ALA A 64 -4.73 10.59 1.61
N SER A 65 -3.88 10.72 0.61
CA SER A 65 -4.29 10.93 -0.77
C SER A 65 -3.27 10.31 -1.72
N LEU A 66 -3.75 9.80 -2.84
CA LEU A 66 -2.87 9.23 -3.86
C LEU A 66 -2.10 10.35 -4.56
N SER A 67 -0.77 10.30 -4.51
CA SER A 67 0.09 11.31 -5.13
C SER A 67 0.60 10.89 -6.51
N GLY A 68 0.72 9.59 -6.77
CA GLY A 68 1.20 9.11 -8.07
C GLY A 68 1.18 7.61 -8.18
N THR A 69 1.35 7.12 -9.40
CA THR A 69 1.41 5.68 -9.69
C THR A 69 2.49 5.39 -10.71
N GLN A 70 2.97 4.15 -10.71
CA GLN A 70 3.88 3.64 -11.73
C GLN A 70 3.53 2.19 -11.98
N THR A 71 3.55 1.76 -13.22
CA THR A 71 3.18 0.41 -13.61
C THR A 71 4.30 -0.26 -14.38
N LEU A 72 4.59 -1.51 -14.04
CA LEU A 72 5.52 -2.36 -14.78
C LEU A 72 4.74 -3.53 -15.36
N VAL A 73 4.95 -3.81 -16.65
CA VAL A 73 4.37 -4.98 -17.29
C VAL A 73 5.35 -6.14 -17.14
N ASN A 74 4.89 -7.22 -16.53
CA ASN A 74 5.71 -8.41 -16.31
C ASN A 74 5.73 -9.31 -17.55
N ASN A 75 6.71 -10.21 -17.62
CA ASN A 75 6.85 -11.13 -18.77
C ASN A 75 5.65 -12.04 -18.98
N ASP A 76 4.89 -12.33 -17.94
CA ASP A 76 3.70 -13.20 -18.01
C ASP A 76 2.41 -12.45 -18.33
N GLY A 77 2.50 -11.14 -18.59
CA GLY A 77 1.34 -10.30 -18.89
C GLY A 77 0.65 -9.69 -17.69
N THR A 78 1.09 -10.04 -16.48
CA THR A 78 0.57 -9.38 -15.27
C THR A 78 1.22 -8.00 -15.11
N LEU A 79 0.66 -7.18 -14.23
CA LEU A 79 1.17 -5.85 -13.95
C LEU A 79 1.61 -5.74 -12.48
N THR A 80 2.73 -5.06 -12.25
CA THR A 80 3.13 -4.66 -10.92
C THR A 80 2.80 -3.18 -10.75
N GLY A 81 1.86 -2.88 -9.87
CA GLY A 81 1.44 -1.50 -9.61
C GLY A 81 2.17 -0.92 -8.41
N HIS A 82 2.73 0.28 -8.58
CA HIS A 82 3.33 1.05 -7.51
C HIS A 82 2.43 2.26 -7.26
N PHE A 83 1.95 2.40 -6.03
CA PHE A 83 1.08 3.50 -5.64
C PHE A 83 1.78 4.30 -4.56
N TYR A 84 1.86 5.61 -4.76
CA TYR A 84 2.51 6.52 -3.81
C TYR A 84 1.42 7.34 -3.13
N ILE A 85 1.30 7.16 -1.82
CA ILE A 85 0.22 7.75 -1.04
C ILE A 85 0.82 8.65 0.04
N ASP A 86 0.41 9.91 0.05
CA ASP A 86 0.80 10.86 1.10
C ASP A 86 -0.21 10.77 2.24
N GLY A 87 0.26 10.79 3.46
CA GLY A 87 -0.62 10.76 4.63
C GLY A 87 0.20 10.79 5.91
N ASP A 88 -0.50 10.91 7.03
CA ASP A 88 0.10 10.96 8.37
C ASP A 88 -0.03 9.60 9.04
N ILE A 89 1.11 9.04 9.46
CA ILE A 89 1.13 7.78 10.20
C ILE A 89 0.71 8.07 11.64
N LEU A 90 -0.44 7.53 12.06
CA LEU A 90 -0.98 7.72 13.39
C LEU A 90 -0.48 6.67 14.37
N ALA A 91 -0.26 5.45 13.89
CA ALA A 91 0.23 4.35 14.71
C ALA A 91 1.00 3.39 13.81
N GLU A 92 2.08 2.82 14.34
CA GLU A 92 2.94 1.93 13.58
C GLU A 92 3.59 0.93 14.51
N ASP A 93 3.56 -0.35 14.13
CA ASP A 93 4.26 -1.40 14.87
C ASP A 93 5.77 -1.16 14.77
N ALA A 94 6.46 -1.23 15.91
CA ALA A 94 7.90 -0.92 15.96
C ALA A 94 8.74 -1.86 15.10
N GLU A 95 8.38 -3.13 15.06
CA GLU A 95 9.09 -4.12 14.23
C GLU A 95 8.88 -3.83 12.74
N TYR A 96 7.65 -3.49 12.37
CA TYR A 96 7.32 -3.11 11.00
C TYR A 96 8.08 -1.85 10.57
N ALA A 97 8.14 -0.84 11.43
CA ALA A 97 8.86 0.40 11.16
C ALA A 97 10.36 0.14 10.96
N THR A 98 10.95 -0.69 11.81
CA THR A 98 12.37 -1.05 11.72
C THR A 98 12.68 -1.79 10.42
N ALA A 99 11.85 -2.75 10.06
CA ALA A 99 11.99 -3.49 8.80
C ALA A 99 11.89 -2.54 7.60
N GLY A 100 10.95 -1.60 7.62
CA GLY A 100 10.80 -0.60 6.58
C GLY A 100 12.05 0.28 6.43
N ARG A 101 12.63 0.71 7.54
CA ARG A 101 13.86 1.52 7.51
C ARG A 101 15.03 0.75 6.91
N ILE A 102 15.17 -0.51 7.27
CA ILE A 102 16.22 -1.37 6.71
C ILE A 102 16.05 -1.49 5.20
N LEU A 103 14.83 -1.73 4.74
CA LEU A 103 14.55 -1.84 3.31
C LEU A 103 14.83 -0.55 2.55
N MET A 104 14.67 0.60 3.21
CA MET A 104 14.96 1.90 2.62
C MET A 104 16.42 2.32 2.73
N GLY A 105 17.26 1.48 3.36
CA GLY A 105 18.69 1.76 3.54
C GLY A 105 18.99 2.71 4.68
N GLU A 106 18.04 2.97 5.56
CA GLU A 106 18.24 3.81 6.74
C GLU A 106 18.76 2.98 7.91
N GLU A 107 19.60 3.57 8.73
CA GLU A 107 20.13 2.92 9.92
C GLU A 107 19.77 3.70 11.18
N GLU A 108 19.61 2.97 12.28
CA GLU A 108 19.39 3.55 13.58
C GLU A 108 20.67 4.22 14.13
#